data_1c3350aaa9d3bd680546620ca3388240
#
_entry.id   1c3350aaa9d3bd680546620ca3388240
#
_cell.length_a   1.000
_cell.length_b   1.000
_cell.length_c   1.000
_cell.angle_alpha   90.00
_cell.angle_beta   90.00
_cell.angle_gamma   90.00
#
_symmetry.space_group_name_H-M   'P 1'
#
loop_
_entity.id
_entity.type
_entity.pdbx_description
1 polymer ?
#
loop_
_entity_poly.entity_id
_entity_poly.type
_entity_poly.pdbx_seq_one_letter_code
_entity_poly.pdbx_strand_id
1 'polypeptide(L)'
;WIANAESGMILHVSLPSKKNMRKIFGFGETVPGFEIPVLNEREIRAAAGLFFVLMFVAVLMAIMIQNFTLLKFAVVIFLFDFIIRVMVNPRYAPTLILGRLIVRNQTPEYVGAPQKKFAWIIGLSLGLIMLVFQVIINSFSPITGLICLICLVFLLFESAFGICMGCKFYPLFFRGKIQYCPGEV
;
A
#
# COMPACT_ATOMS: atom_id res chain seq x y z
N TRP A 1 15.92 -59.58 21.39
CA TRP A 1 17.08 -58.70 21.50
C TRP A 1 16.72 -57.34 20.96
N ILE A 2 16.43 -56.56 21.80
CA ILE A 2 16.41 -55.14 22.13
C ILE A 2 17.43 -54.33 21.32
N ALA A 3 16.98 -53.32 20.62
CA ALA A 3 17.73 -52.08 20.40
C ALA A 3 16.76 -50.93 20.24
N ASN A 4 16.79 -50.06 21.22
CA ASN A 4 16.16 -48.77 21.30
C ASN A 4 16.66 -47.86 20.17
N ALA A 5 15.74 -47.17 19.50
CA ALA A 5 16.05 -45.98 18.75
C ALA A 5 15.05 -44.87 19.18
N GLU A 6 15.38 -44.23 20.28
CA GLU A 6 14.80 -42.94 20.64
C GLU A 6 15.36 -41.89 19.67
N SER A 7 14.65 -41.65 18.58
CA SER A 7 14.87 -40.44 17.78
C SER A 7 14.23 -39.26 18.48
N GLY A 8 15.03 -38.58 19.30
CA GLY A 8 14.69 -37.29 19.88
C GLY A 8 14.39 -36.27 18.78
N MET A 9 13.14 -36.02 18.59
CA MET A 9 12.67 -34.87 17.80
C MET A 9 13.00 -33.58 18.58
N ILE A 10 14.22 -33.09 18.39
CA ILE A 10 14.61 -31.77 18.92
C ILE A 10 13.82 -30.74 18.14
N LEU A 11 12.71 -30.36 18.75
CA LEU A 11 11.97 -29.16 18.33
C LEU A 11 12.91 -27.95 18.49
N HIS A 12 13.62 -27.60 17.43
CA HIS A 12 14.36 -26.34 17.40
C HIS A 12 13.32 -25.19 17.41
N VAL A 13 12.84 -24.88 18.60
CA VAL A 13 12.23 -23.60 18.88
C VAL A 13 13.35 -22.57 18.75
N SER A 14 13.53 -22.02 17.56
CA SER A 14 14.40 -20.89 17.36
C SER A 14 13.77 -19.70 18.08
N LEU A 15 14.35 -19.40 19.25
CA LEU A 15 14.10 -18.18 20.01
C LEU A 15 14.21 -16.97 19.07
N PRO A 16 13.32 -15.98 19.17
CA PRO A 16 13.39 -14.78 18.34
C PRO A 16 14.68 -14.05 18.68
N SER A 17 15.69 -14.22 17.83
CA SER A 17 16.96 -13.52 17.90
C SER A 17 16.74 -12.04 17.70
N LYS A 18 17.22 -11.26 18.66
CA LYS A 18 17.49 -9.80 18.64
C LYS A 18 16.39 -8.94 18.03
N LYS A 19 15.72 -8.23 18.94
CA LYS A 19 14.99 -6.98 18.74
C LYS A 19 15.73 -6.10 17.71
N ASN A 20 15.43 -6.29 16.42
CA ASN A 20 15.94 -5.43 15.37
C ASN A 20 15.45 -4.02 15.69
N MET A 21 16.36 -3.12 16.06
CA MET A 21 16.09 -1.69 16.14
C MET A 21 15.60 -1.27 14.75
N ARG A 22 14.28 -1.22 14.59
CA ARG A 22 13.61 -0.81 13.34
C ARG A 22 14.00 0.62 13.12
N LYS A 23 14.85 0.85 12.13
CA LYS A 23 15.22 2.20 11.73
C LYS A 23 13.93 2.94 11.39
N ILE A 24 13.70 4.09 12.00
CA ILE A 24 12.50 4.92 11.81
C ILE A 24 12.25 5.20 10.32
N PHE A 25 13.31 5.31 9.54
CA PHE A 25 13.30 5.55 8.09
C PHE A 25 13.47 4.28 7.24
N GLY A 26 13.33 3.08 7.82
CA GLY A 26 13.42 1.82 7.06
C GLY A 26 12.12 1.54 6.31
N PHE A 27 12.19 1.41 4.98
CA PHE A 27 11.04 1.09 4.15
C PHE A 27 10.86 -0.43 4.05
N GLY A 28 9.77 -0.96 4.59
CA GLY A 28 9.46 -2.40 4.62
C GLY A 28 10.01 -3.12 5.86
N GLU A 29 9.68 -4.39 5.98
CA GLU A 29 10.10 -5.29 7.05
C GLU A 29 10.99 -6.39 6.48
N THR A 30 12.06 -6.75 7.19
CA THR A 30 12.89 -7.91 6.87
C THR A 30 12.28 -9.15 7.53
N VAL A 31 11.80 -10.08 6.71
CA VAL A 31 11.21 -11.34 7.16
C VAL A 31 12.15 -12.50 6.77
N PRO A 32 12.39 -13.48 7.66
CA PRO A 32 13.18 -14.66 7.31
C PRO A 32 12.58 -15.37 6.09
N GLY A 33 13.41 -15.71 5.11
CA GLY A 33 12.97 -16.31 3.85
C GLY A 33 12.80 -15.35 2.67
N PHE A 34 12.92 -14.04 2.89
CA PHE A 34 12.88 -13.02 1.84
C PHE A 34 14.22 -12.29 1.76
N GLU A 35 14.76 -12.14 0.54
CA GLU A 35 16.04 -11.46 0.29
C GLU A 35 15.92 -9.93 0.33
N ILE A 36 14.73 -9.42 0.09
CA ILE A 36 14.43 -7.97 0.04
C ILE A 36 13.42 -7.59 1.15
N PRO A 37 13.39 -6.33 1.57
CA PRO A 37 12.33 -5.85 2.46
C PRO A 37 10.95 -6.08 1.85
N VAL A 38 9.99 -6.51 2.66
CA VAL A 38 8.63 -6.84 2.26
C VAL A 38 7.60 -6.03 3.04
N LEU A 39 6.39 -5.99 2.52
CA LEU A 39 5.22 -5.37 3.14
C LEU A 39 4.06 -6.37 3.15
N ASN A 40 3.15 -6.26 4.11
CA ASN A 40 1.95 -7.08 4.14
C ASN A 40 0.92 -6.54 3.14
N GLU A 41 0.67 -7.31 2.09
CA GLU A 41 -0.26 -6.94 1.00
C GLU A 41 -1.69 -6.76 1.51
N ARG A 42 -2.14 -7.58 2.47
CA ARG A 42 -3.51 -7.49 3.00
C ARG A 42 -3.78 -6.17 3.70
N GLU A 43 -2.80 -5.64 4.44
CA GLU A 43 -2.90 -4.30 5.05
C GLU A 43 -3.03 -3.21 3.98
N ILE A 44 -2.24 -3.32 2.91
CA ILE A 44 -2.24 -2.37 1.80
C ILE A 44 -3.57 -2.40 1.05
N ARG A 45 -4.10 -3.59 0.76
CA ARG A 45 -5.41 -3.77 0.12
C ARG A 45 -6.54 -3.20 0.96
N ALA A 46 -6.55 -3.43 2.26
CA ALA A 46 -7.54 -2.87 3.17
C ALA A 46 -7.46 -1.32 3.19
N ALA A 47 -6.25 -0.75 3.26
CA ALA A 47 -6.04 0.69 3.22
C ALA A 47 -6.46 1.29 1.86
N ALA A 48 -6.17 0.63 0.75
CA ALA A 48 -6.61 1.04 -0.59
C ALA A 48 -8.15 1.02 -0.70
N GLY A 49 -8.81 0.02 -0.10
CA GLY A 49 -10.26 -0.06 -0.03
C GLY A 49 -10.89 1.10 0.74
N LEU A 50 -10.29 1.51 1.87
CA LEU A 50 -10.73 2.68 2.64
C LEU A 50 -10.65 3.97 1.79
N PHE A 51 -9.53 4.16 1.09
CA PHE A 51 -9.38 5.30 0.17
C PHE A 51 -10.31 5.23 -1.02
N PHE A 52 -10.52 4.04 -1.58
CA PHE A 52 -11.47 3.86 -2.67
C PHE A 52 -12.88 4.32 -2.26
N VAL A 53 -13.39 3.87 -1.12
CA VAL A 53 -14.71 4.27 -0.63
C VAL A 53 -14.78 5.77 -0.37
N LEU A 54 -13.77 6.35 0.30
CA LEU A 54 -13.73 7.79 0.57
C LEU A 54 -13.74 8.61 -0.72
N MET A 55 -12.86 8.27 -1.68
CA MET A 55 -12.76 8.97 -2.96
C MET A 55 -13.99 8.76 -3.83
N PHE A 56 -14.56 7.56 -3.85
CA PHE A 56 -15.77 7.25 -4.60
C PHE A 56 -16.96 8.09 -4.12
N VAL A 57 -17.19 8.13 -2.81
CA VAL A 57 -18.25 8.98 -2.21
C VAL A 57 -17.98 10.46 -2.50
N ALA A 58 -16.73 10.91 -2.39
CA ALA A 58 -16.37 12.29 -2.67
C ALA A 58 -16.62 12.69 -4.14
N VAL A 59 -16.32 11.80 -5.09
CA VAL A 59 -16.59 12.01 -6.51
C VAL A 59 -18.10 12.00 -6.79
N LEU A 60 -18.86 11.07 -6.19
CA LEU A 60 -20.32 11.04 -6.34
C LEU A 60 -20.95 12.35 -5.83
N MET A 61 -20.54 12.84 -4.66
CA MET A 61 -21.01 14.13 -4.12
C MET A 61 -20.64 15.29 -5.04
N ALA A 62 -19.45 15.28 -5.62
CA ALA A 62 -19.01 16.31 -6.56
C ALA A 62 -19.87 16.33 -7.84
N ILE A 63 -20.25 15.16 -8.36
CA ILE A 63 -21.06 15.04 -9.59
C ILE A 63 -22.54 15.31 -9.34
N MET A 64 -23.13 14.71 -8.29
CA MET A 64 -24.57 14.75 -8.04
C MET A 64 -25.03 16.07 -7.42
N ILE A 65 -24.24 16.59 -6.49
CA ILE A 65 -24.62 17.77 -5.67
C ILE A 65 -23.81 19.00 -6.05
N GLN A 66 -22.82 18.86 -6.95
CA GLN A 66 -21.87 19.94 -7.33
C GLN A 66 -21.11 20.50 -6.11
N ASN A 67 -20.93 19.66 -5.09
CA ASN A 67 -20.20 20.01 -3.87
C ASN A 67 -18.81 19.36 -3.87
N PHE A 68 -17.80 20.15 -4.11
CA PHE A 68 -16.41 19.71 -4.20
C PHE A 68 -15.67 19.71 -2.86
N THR A 69 -16.32 20.12 -1.78
CA THR A 69 -15.68 20.24 -0.45
C THR A 69 -15.13 18.90 0.04
N LEU A 70 -15.95 17.84 -0.02
CA LEU A 70 -15.53 16.51 0.41
C LEU A 70 -14.35 16.00 -0.44
N LEU A 71 -14.36 16.26 -1.76
CA LEU A 71 -13.29 15.84 -2.65
C LEU A 71 -11.96 16.54 -2.32
N LYS A 72 -11.98 17.82 -1.97
CA LYS A 72 -10.79 18.56 -1.51
C LYS A 72 -10.23 17.96 -0.22
N PHE A 73 -11.07 17.67 0.77
CA PHE A 73 -10.65 17.02 2.00
C PHE A 73 -10.09 15.62 1.74
N ALA A 74 -10.73 14.83 0.87
CA ALA A 74 -10.27 13.49 0.52
C ALA A 74 -8.88 13.53 -0.13
N VAL A 75 -8.61 14.47 -1.03
CA VAL A 75 -7.29 14.66 -1.66
C VAL A 75 -6.23 15.04 -0.63
N VAL A 76 -6.55 15.93 0.31
CA VAL A 76 -5.61 16.35 1.37
C VAL A 76 -5.28 15.18 2.29
N ILE A 77 -6.29 14.41 2.74
CA ILE A 77 -6.10 13.22 3.59
C ILE A 77 -5.26 12.17 2.85
N PHE A 78 -5.57 11.92 1.57
CA PHE A 78 -4.81 11.01 0.73
C PHE A 78 -3.34 11.41 0.63
N LEU A 79 -3.06 12.66 0.34
CA LEU A 79 -1.69 13.18 0.26
C LEU A 79 -0.93 13.06 1.57
N PHE A 80 -1.56 13.44 2.67
CA PHE A 80 -0.96 13.35 4.00
C PHE A 80 -0.54 11.91 4.32
N ASP A 81 -1.42 10.95 4.07
CA ASP A 81 -1.14 9.53 4.28
C ASP A 81 0.00 9.02 3.37
N PHE A 82 -0.04 9.39 2.07
CA PHE A 82 0.98 8.97 1.10
C PHE A 82 2.35 9.61 1.36
N ILE A 83 2.39 10.85 1.82
CA ILE A 83 3.64 11.49 2.26
C ILE A 83 4.26 10.68 3.41
N ILE A 84 3.46 10.29 4.41
CA ILE A 84 3.96 9.47 5.52
C ILE A 84 4.47 8.12 5.02
N ARG A 85 3.74 7.47 4.09
CA ARG A 85 4.14 6.18 3.51
C ARG A 85 5.48 6.24 2.79
N VAL A 86 5.70 7.29 2.00
CA VAL A 86 6.87 7.41 1.11
C VAL A 86 8.06 8.03 1.80
N MET A 87 7.84 9.09 2.60
CA MET A 87 8.90 9.92 3.20
C MET A 87 9.33 9.46 4.60
N VAL A 88 8.38 8.91 5.37
CA VAL A 88 8.67 8.52 6.76
C VAL A 88 8.77 6.99 6.86
N ASN A 89 7.66 6.32 6.99
CA ASN A 89 7.58 4.87 7.04
C ASN A 89 6.12 4.43 6.90
N PRO A 90 5.81 3.42 6.08
CA PRO A 90 4.47 2.87 5.92
C PRO A 90 3.80 2.48 7.24
N ARG A 91 4.60 2.12 8.23
CA ARG A 91 4.09 1.69 9.54
C ARG A 91 3.28 2.76 10.28
N TYR A 92 3.59 4.03 10.04
CA TYR A 92 2.95 5.17 10.72
C TYR A 92 1.82 5.79 9.91
N ALA A 93 1.57 5.34 8.69
CA ALA A 93 0.50 5.85 7.85
C ALA A 93 -0.87 5.52 8.46
N PRO A 94 -1.75 6.51 8.68
CA PRO A 94 -3.02 6.33 9.37
C PRO A 94 -3.90 5.23 8.74
N THR A 95 -4.01 5.22 7.42
CA THR A 95 -4.85 4.22 6.73
C THR A 95 -4.24 2.83 6.75
N LEU A 96 -2.91 2.69 6.79
CA LEU A 96 -2.26 1.38 6.99
C LEU A 96 -2.43 0.88 8.42
N ILE A 97 -2.49 1.77 9.41
CA ILE A 97 -2.82 1.40 10.79
C ILE A 97 -4.25 0.85 10.86
N LEU A 98 -5.21 1.53 10.21
CA LEU A 98 -6.58 1.05 10.12
C LEU A 98 -6.67 -0.27 9.34
N GLY A 99 -5.97 -0.37 8.21
CA GLY A 99 -5.87 -1.61 7.42
C GLY A 99 -5.36 -2.78 8.27
N ARG A 100 -4.32 -2.54 9.07
CA ARG A 100 -3.75 -3.53 9.99
C ARG A 100 -4.74 -3.99 11.04
N LEU A 101 -5.56 -3.07 11.58
CA LEU A 101 -6.63 -3.42 12.53
C LEU A 101 -7.70 -4.29 11.89
N ILE A 102 -8.07 -4.00 10.62
CA ILE A 102 -9.09 -4.75 9.88
C ILE A 102 -8.61 -6.19 9.61
N VAL A 103 -7.35 -6.36 9.18
CA VAL A 103 -6.82 -7.67 8.76
C VAL A 103 -6.03 -8.40 9.85
N ARG A 104 -6.08 -7.94 11.09
CA ARG A 104 -5.23 -8.46 12.18
C ARG A 104 -5.35 -9.97 12.44
N ASN A 105 -6.50 -10.55 12.10
CA ASN A 105 -6.79 -11.98 12.30
C ASN A 105 -6.50 -12.81 11.04
N GLN A 106 -5.94 -12.21 9.98
CA GLN A 106 -5.62 -12.89 8.74
C GLN A 106 -4.13 -13.23 8.67
N THR A 107 -3.79 -14.29 7.94
CA THR A 107 -2.39 -14.64 7.65
C THR A 107 -1.77 -13.57 6.77
N PRO A 108 -0.56 -13.05 7.10
CA PRO A 108 0.07 -12.02 6.29
C PRO A 108 0.49 -12.57 4.91
N GLU A 109 0.29 -11.76 3.88
CA GLU A 109 0.81 -11.99 2.53
C GLU A 109 1.90 -10.96 2.24
N TYR A 110 3.10 -11.43 1.88
CA TYR A 110 4.25 -10.53 1.73
C TYR A 110 4.52 -10.20 0.27
N VAL A 111 4.74 -8.91 0.00
CA VAL A 111 5.10 -8.37 -1.33
C VAL A 111 6.34 -7.51 -1.23
N GLY A 112 7.07 -7.37 -2.34
CA GLY A 112 8.29 -6.58 -2.38
C GLY A 112 8.05 -5.11 -2.08
N ALA A 113 8.75 -4.58 -1.08
CA ALA A 113 8.63 -3.18 -0.67
C ALA A 113 9.07 -2.18 -1.77
N PRO A 114 10.15 -2.40 -2.55
CA PRO A 114 10.59 -1.45 -3.57
C PRO A 114 9.53 -1.18 -4.65
N GLN A 115 8.82 -2.22 -5.11
CA GLN A 115 7.78 -2.10 -6.13
C GLN A 115 6.58 -1.29 -5.58
N LYS A 116 6.18 -1.55 -4.34
CA LYS A 116 5.11 -0.78 -3.68
C LYS A 116 5.51 0.68 -3.46
N LYS A 117 6.76 0.94 -3.12
CA LYS A 117 7.27 2.32 -2.98
C LYS A 117 7.13 3.08 -4.29
N PHE A 118 7.50 2.46 -5.41
CA PHE A 118 7.36 3.06 -6.74
C PHE A 118 5.88 3.38 -7.06
N ALA A 119 4.97 2.43 -6.81
CA ALA A 119 3.54 2.64 -7.01
C ALA A 119 3.00 3.82 -6.17
N TRP A 120 3.43 3.93 -4.91
CA TRP A 120 3.03 5.03 -4.03
C TRP A 120 3.62 6.38 -4.44
N ILE A 121 4.81 6.42 -5.03
CA ILE A 121 5.38 7.64 -5.62
C ILE A 121 4.50 8.12 -6.80
N ILE A 122 4.04 7.21 -7.65
CA ILE A 122 3.10 7.55 -8.74
C ILE A 122 1.80 8.11 -8.14
N GLY A 123 1.22 7.42 -7.15
CA GLY A 123 0.01 7.88 -6.46
C GLY A 123 0.17 9.26 -5.81
N LEU A 124 1.32 9.50 -5.16
CA LEU A 124 1.68 10.79 -4.57
C LEU A 124 1.75 11.88 -5.63
N SER A 125 2.38 11.61 -6.78
CA SER A 125 2.50 12.56 -7.90
C SER A 125 1.14 12.95 -8.46
N LEU A 126 0.25 11.98 -8.68
CA LEU A 126 -1.13 12.23 -9.13
C LEU A 126 -1.91 13.03 -8.09
N GLY A 127 -1.77 12.69 -6.80
CA GLY A 127 -2.39 13.42 -5.70
C GLY A 127 -1.92 14.87 -5.62
N LEU A 128 -0.63 15.15 -5.84
CA LEU A 128 -0.09 16.52 -5.88
C LEU A 128 -0.67 17.33 -7.05
N ILE A 129 -0.79 16.73 -8.22
CA ILE A 129 -1.45 17.35 -9.37
C ILE A 129 -2.89 17.72 -9.01
N MET A 130 -3.62 16.78 -8.37
CA MET A 130 -5.00 17.04 -7.93
C MET A 130 -5.09 18.12 -6.85
N LEU A 131 -4.13 18.19 -5.93
CA LEU A 131 -4.07 19.28 -4.94
C LEU A 131 -3.96 20.65 -5.63
N VAL A 132 -3.04 20.77 -6.58
CA VAL A 132 -2.85 22.02 -7.31
C VAL A 132 -4.14 22.44 -8.03
N PHE A 133 -4.74 21.57 -8.82
CA PHE A 133 -5.93 21.90 -9.60
C PHE A 133 -7.16 22.15 -8.73
N GLN A 134 -7.43 21.32 -7.73
CA GLN A 134 -8.66 21.40 -6.96
C GLN A 134 -8.60 22.35 -5.77
N VAL A 135 -7.45 22.40 -5.07
CA VAL A 135 -7.33 23.18 -3.83
C VAL A 135 -6.74 24.56 -4.12
N ILE A 136 -5.65 24.64 -4.90
CA ILE A 136 -4.94 25.91 -5.15
C ILE A 136 -5.64 26.71 -6.23
N ILE A 137 -5.87 26.11 -7.42
CA ILE A 137 -6.50 26.81 -8.56
C ILE A 137 -8.02 26.87 -8.42
N ASN A 138 -8.59 25.97 -7.58
CA ASN A 138 -10.04 25.85 -7.38
C ASN A 138 -10.81 25.61 -8.69
N SER A 139 -10.18 24.92 -9.64
CA SER A 139 -10.73 24.64 -10.96
C SER A 139 -11.12 23.16 -11.06
N PHE A 140 -12.37 22.92 -11.43
CA PHE A 140 -12.86 21.59 -11.75
C PHE A 140 -13.00 21.45 -13.26
N SER A 141 -11.96 20.96 -13.90
CA SER A 141 -11.91 20.75 -15.35
C SER A 141 -12.14 19.27 -15.69
N PRO A 142 -12.49 18.92 -16.94
CA PRO A 142 -12.57 17.54 -17.41
C PRO A 142 -11.27 16.75 -17.19
N ILE A 143 -10.12 17.43 -17.24
CA ILE A 143 -8.80 16.83 -16.96
C ILE A 143 -8.72 16.35 -15.50
N THR A 144 -9.20 17.17 -14.58
CA THR A 144 -9.25 16.82 -13.15
C THR A 144 -10.16 15.62 -12.90
N GLY A 145 -11.31 15.59 -13.58
CA GLY A 145 -12.23 14.44 -13.54
C GLY A 145 -11.59 13.16 -14.06
N LEU A 146 -10.82 13.23 -15.16
CA LEU A 146 -10.09 12.09 -15.71
C LEU A 146 -9.04 11.57 -14.75
N ILE A 147 -8.27 12.46 -14.10
CA ILE A 147 -7.25 12.05 -13.11
C ILE A 147 -7.94 11.37 -11.91
N CYS A 148 -9.06 11.90 -11.42
CA CYS A 148 -9.86 11.26 -10.38
C CYS A 148 -10.30 9.85 -10.76
N LEU A 149 -10.79 9.68 -11.99
CA LEU A 149 -11.22 8.38 -12.50
C LEU A 149 -10.05 7.39 -12.56
N ILE A 150 -8.90 7.81 -13.06
CA ILE A 150 -7.68 6.98 -13.10
C ILE A 150 -7.29 6.56 -11.67
N CYS A 151 -7.27 7.48 -10.71
CA CYS A 151 -6.97 7.18 -9.32
C CYS A 151 -7.97 6.18 -8.71
N LEU A 152 -9.27 6.36 -8.98
CA LEU A 152 -10.31 5.41 -8.52
C LEU A 152 -10.11 4.02 -9.09
N VAL A 153 -9.82 3.92 -10.39
CA VAL A 153 -9.54 2.64 -11.05
C VAL A 153 -8.31 1.96 -10.43
N PHE A 154 -7.24 2.69 -10.17
CA PHE A 154 -6.05 2.14 -9.53
C PHE A 154 -6.33 1.66 -8.10
N LEU A 155 -7.07 2.43 -7.30
CA LEU A 155 -7.48 2.03 -5.96
C LEU A 155 -8.40 0.81 -5.99
N LEU A 156 -9.30 0.71 -6.97
CA LEU A 156 -10.17 -0.45 -7.16
C LEU A 156 -9.35 -1.71 -7.48
N PHE A 157 -8.43 -1.63 -8.44
CA PHE A 157 -7.57 -2.77 -8.80
C PHE A 157 -6.72 -3.22 -7.63
N GLU A 158 -6.16 -2.31 -6.86
CA GLU A 158 -5.35 -2.64 -5.70
C GLU A 158 -6.18 -3.25 -4.57
N SER A 159 -7.36 -2.70 -4.28
CA SER A 159 -8.20 -3.17 -3.17
C SER A 159 -8.94 -4.48 -3.48
N ALA A 160 -9.60 -4.57 -4.63
CA ALA A 160 -10.43 -5.72 -5.00
C ALA A 160 -9.60 -6.89 -5.53
N PHE A 161 -8.71 -6.61 -6.46
CA PHE A 161 -7.95 -7.66 -7.18
C PHE A 161 -6.54 -7.89 -6.61
N GLY A 162 -6.05 -7.02 -5.73
CA GLY A 162 -4.66 -7.10 -5.27
C GLY A 162 -3.64 -6.80 -6.37
N ILE A 163 -4.09 -6.26 -7.50
CA ILE A 163 -3.22 -5.96 -8.65
C ILE A 163 -2.63 -4.58 -8.44
N CYS A 164 -1.34 -4.54 -8.12
CA CYS A 164 -0.58 -3.29 -8.07
C CYS A 164 -0.15 -2.88 -9.48
N MET A 165 -0.86 -1.92 -10.08
CA MET A 165 -0.49 -1.40 -11.41
C MET A 165 0.91 -0.83 -11.44
N GLY A 166 1.34 -0.14 -10.38
CA GLY A 166 2.72 0.35 -10.27
C GLY A 166 3.77 -0.76 -10.27
N CYS A 167 3.46 -1.94 -9.69
CA CYS A 167 4.35 -3.09 -9.73
C CYS A 167 4.52 -3.63 -11.15
N LYS A 168 3.47 -3.60 -11.97
CA LYS A 168 3.53 -4.02 -13.38
C LYS A 168 4.31 -3.04 -14.25
N PHE A 169 4.30 -1.74 -13.92
CA PHE A 169 5.09 -0.73 -14.61
C PHE A 169 6.56 -0.68 -14.14
N TYR A 170 6.85 -1.20 -12.96
CA TYR A 170 8.20 -1.17 -12.37
C TYR A 170 9.29 -1.73 -13.30
N PRO A 171 9.14 -2.92 -13.94
CA PRO A 171 10.18 -3.48 -14.82
C PRO A 171 10.38 -2.69 -16.12
N LEU A 172 9.39 -1.88 -16.53
CA LEU A 172 9.51 -1.02 -17.71
C LEU A 172 10.50 0.14 -17.44
N PHE A 173 10.55 0.63 -16.20
CA PHE A 173 11.45 1.73 -15.79
C PHE A 173 12.76 1.23 -15.20
N PHE A 174 12.74 0.10 -14.53
CA PHE A 174 13.91 -0.50 -13.88
C PHE A 174 14.13 -1.89 -14.47
N ARG A 175 15.27 -2.12 -15.11
CA ARG A 175 15.69 -3.44 -15.67
C ARG A 175 15.93 -4.51 -14.58
N GLY A 176 15.35 -4.36 -13.40
CA GLY A 176 15.46 -5.31 -12.29
C GLY A 176 14.46 -6.45 -12.41
N LYS A 177 14.83 -7.63 -11.90
CA LYS A 177 13.89 -8.75 -11.76
C LYS A 177 12.80 -8.36 -10.78
N ILE A 178 11.55 -8.58 -11.18
CA ILE A 178 10.40 -8.48 -10.28
C ILE A 178 10.57 -9.59 -9.24
N GLN A 179 10.63 -9.21 -7.97
CA GLN A 179 10.70 -10.18 -6.87
C GLN A 179 9.44 -10.01 -6.01
N TYR A 180 8.74 -11.11 -5.80
CA TYR A 180 7.58 -11.18 -4.91
C TYR A 180 6.43 -10.22 -5.29
N CYS A 181 6.00 -10.22 -6.56
CA CYS A 181 4.76 -9.57 -6.95
C CYS A 181 3.53 -10.44 -6.63
N PRO A 182 2.40 -9.85 -6.18
CA PRO A 182 1.15 -10.59 -6.02
C PRO A 182 0.72 -11.19 -7.35
N GLY A 183 0.45 -12.48 -7.40
CA GLY A 183 -0.03 -13.19 -8.59
C GLY A 183 1.03 -13.99 -9.38
N GLU A 184 2.26 -14.08 -8.89
CA GLU A 184 3.30 -14.97 -9.43
C GLU A 184 3.55 -16.19 -8.51
N VAL A 185 2.49 -16.82 -8.03
CA VAL A 185 2.54 -18.14 -7.37
C VAL A 185 1.82 -19.15 -8.23
#